data_5614b91d66b9011d4af89fb5ae1b4abe
#
_entry.id   5614b91d66b9011d4af89fb5ae1b4abe
#
_cell.length_a   1.000
_cell.length_b   1.000
_cell.length_c   1.000
_cell.angle_alpha   90.00
_cell.angle_beta   90.00
_cell.angle_gamma   90.00
#
_symmetry.space_group_name_H-M   'P 1'
#
loop_
_entity.id
_entity.type
_entity.pdbx_description
1 polymer ?
#
loop_
_entity_poly.entity_id
_entity_poly.type
_entity_poly.pdbx_seq_one_letter_code
_entity_poly.pdbx_strand_id
1 'polypeptide(L)'
;MLSSTCRYAIKAVIYIGANSVENQWIGIKKISKDLDIPGPFLGKILQILARHKILSSTKGPNGGFGLGRNPDKIRLIDIVEIIDGMDSYKKCIIGVKDCTELENQCTLHTRYAHLREEIKKIFEMETIAELVAEFKSGNQEITI
;
A
#
# COMPACT_ATOMS: atom_id res chain seq x y z
N MET A 1 -7.15 -0.59 -11.29
CA MET A 1 -5.98 -1.07 -10.55
C MET A 1 -5.64 -0.07 -9.45
N LEU A 2 -4.46 -0.11 -8.83
CA LEU A 2 -4.12 0.74 -7.69
C LEU A 2 -4.14 2.22 -8.03
N SER A 3 -4.76 3.04 -7.17
CA SER A 3 -4.67 4.50 -7.24
C SER A 3 -3.23 4.99 -7.02
N SER A 4 -2.94 6.22 -7.45
CA SER A 4 -1.65 6.85 -7.14
C SER A 4 -1.43 6.96 -5.63
N THR A 5 -2.50 7.23 -4.87
CA THR A 5 -2.47 7.30 -3.41
C THR A 5 -2.06 5.96 -2.79
N CYS A 6 -2.64 4.85 -3.28
CA CYS A 6 -2.31 3.51 -2.81
C CYS A 6 -0.84 3.15 -3.12
N ARG A 7 -0.37 3.46 -4.32
CA ARG A 7 1.04 3.27 -4.69
C ARG A 7 2.00 4.03 -3.77
N TYR A 8 1.69 5.28 -3.44
CA TYR A 8 2.48 6.06 -2.48
C TYR A 8 2.40 5.50 -1.06
N ALA A 9 1.24 4.98 -0.66
CA ALA A 9 1.08 4.32 0.64
C ALA A 9 1.98 3.08 0.75
N ILE A 10 1.97 2.21 -0.23
CA ILE A 10 2.83 1.01 -0.29
C ILE A 10 4.30 1.40 -0.23
N LYS A 11 4.74 2.37 -1.05
CA LYS A 11 6.11 2.88 -1.01
C LYS A 11 6.53 3.37 0.37
N ALA A 12 5.68 4.17 0.99
CA ALA A 12 5.98 4.74 2.30
C ALA A 12 6.11 3.65 3.37
N VAL A 13 5.26 2.62 3.32
CA VAL A 13 5.33 1.50 4.28
C VAL A 13 6.61 0.68 4.08
N ILE A 14 6.98 0.38 2.83
CA ILE A 14 8.24 -0.33 2.53
C ILE A 14 9.44 0.50 2.98
N TYR A 15 9.46 1.80 2.66
CA TYR A 15 10.53 2.72 3.07
C TYR A 15 10.68 2.77 4.59
N ILE A 16 9.58 2.93 5.31
CA ILE A 16 9.56 2.94 6.77
C ILE A 16 10.07 1.60 7.32
N GLY A 17 9.60 0.48 6.79
CA GLY A 17 10.04 -0.86 7.19
C GLY A 17 11.54 -1.09 6.93
N ALA A 18 12.04 -0.60 5.80
CA ALA A 18 13.45 -0.75 5.44
C ALA A 18 14.40 0.11 6.29
N ASN A 19 13.94 1.27 6.73
CA ASN A 19 14.72 2.24 7.50
C ASN A 19 14.38 2.25 9.00
N SER A 20 13.49 1.36 9.46
CA SER A 20 13.17 1.22 10.87
C SER A 20 14.37 0.66 11.64
N VAL A 21 14.81 1.40 12.66
CA VAL A 21 15.69 0.92 13.71
C VAL A 21 14.86 0.86 14.98
N GLU A 22 15.09 -0.11 15.83
CA GLU A 22 14.35 -0.25 17.10
C GLU A 22 14.30 1.08 17.86
N ASN A 23 13.09 1.49 18.26
CA ASN A 23 12.80 2.72 18.98
C ASN A 23 13.15 4.03 18.26
N GLN A 24 13.33 4.03 16.94
CA GLN A 24 13.51 5.25 16.17
C GLN A 24 12.33 5.49 15.22
N TRP A 25 11.86 6.73 15.26
CA TRP A 25 10.78 7.23 14.40
C TRP A 25 11.38 7.99 13.22
N ILE A 26 10.77 7.84 12.05
CA ILE A 26 11.20 8.55 10.85
C ILE A 26 10.28 9.74 10.64
N GLY A 27 10.85 10.94 10.68
CA GLY A 27 10.11 12.18 10.47
C GLY A 27 9.54 12.29 9.06
N ILE A 28 8.33 12.87 8.94
CA ILE A 28 7.65 13.03 7.66
C ILE A 28 8.47 13.80 6.61
N LYS A 29 9.25 14.80 7.04
CA LYS A 29 10.10 15.59 6.14
C LYS A 29 11.17 14.73 5.45
N LYS A 30 11.74 13.78 6.19
CA LYS A 30 12.71 12.83 5.63
C LYS A 30 12.04 11.88 4.66
N ILE A 31 10.92 11.28 5.02
CA ILE A 31 10.18 10.36 4.14
C ILE A 31 9.75 11.08 2.86
N SER A 32 9.20 12.30 2.99
CA SER A 32 8.76 13.13 1.88
C SER A 32 9.90 13.45 0.91
N LYS A 33 11.06 13.81 1.45
CA LYS A 33 12.26 14.12 0.64
C LYS A 33 12.79 12.90 -0.08
N ASP A 34 12.94 11.78 0.63
CA ASP A 34 13.58 10.57 0.09
C ASP A 34 12.69 9.85 -0.93
N LEU A 35 11.37 9.99 -0.80
CA LEU A 35 10.39 9.40 -1.74
C LEU A 35 9.88 10.37 -2.81
N ASP A 36 10.29 11.63 -2.75
CA ASP A 36 9.79 12.71 -3.64
C ASP A 36 8.25 12.80 -3.65
N ILE A 37 7.65 12.75 -2.45
CA ILE A 37 6.20 12.88 -2.28
C ILE A 37 5.91 14.14 -1.48
N PRO A 38 4.99 15.03 -1.92
CA PRO A 38 4.65 16.25 -1.20
C PRO A 38 4.21 15.97 0.24
N GLY A 39 4.85 16.66 1.22
CA GLY A 39 4.66 16.41 2.65
C GLY A 39 3.20 16.43 3.13
N PRO A 40 2.38 17.46 2.79
CA PRO A 40 0.97 17.51 3.22
C PRO A 40 0.14 16.34 2.70
N PHE A 41 0.40 15.89 1.47
CA PHE A 41 -0.25 14.73 0.87
C PHE A 41 0.19 13.43 1.54
N LEU A 42 1.50 13.25 1.71
CA LEU A 42 2.08 12.10 2.40
C LEU A 42 1.56 12.01 3.84
N GLY A 43 1.47 13.14 4.54
CA GLY A 43 0.97 13.19 5.92
C GLY A 43 -0.42 12.62 6.08
N LYS A 44 -1.33 12.91 5.15
CA LYS A 44 -2.69 12.35 5.14
C LYS A 44 -2.67 10.83 4.98
N ILE A 45 -1.86 10.33 4.05
CA ILE A 45 -1.70 8.87 3.81
C ILE A 45 -1.17 8.18 5.07
N LEU A 46 -0.07 8.69 5.65
CA LEU A 46 0.55 8.09 6.83
C LEU A 46 -0.38 8.10 8.04
N GLN A 47 -1.18 9.17 8.23
CA GLN A 47 -2.18 9.24 9.30
C GLN A 47 -3.31 8.22 9.12
N ILE A 48 -3.77 7.98 7.89
CA ILE A 48 -4.76 6.93 7.61
C ILE A 48 -4.20 5.57 8.00
N LEU A 49 -2.99 5.26 7.55
CA LEU A 49 -2.32 3.98 7.86
C LEU A 49 -2.06 3.81 9.36
N ALA A 50 -1.73 4.88 10.08
CA ALA A 50 -1.54 4.86 11.52
C ALA A 50 -2.85 4.58 12.28
N ARG A 51 -3.98 5.17 11.85
CA ARG A 51 -5.30 4.85 12.43
C ARG A 51 -5.67 3.38 12.28
N HIS A 52 -5.27 2.74 11.21
CA HIS A 52 -5.47 1.31 10.95
C HIS A 52 -4.35 0.40 11.50
N LYS A 53 -3.42 0.97 12.27
CA LYS A 53 -2.33 0.24 12.94
C LYS A 53 -1.36 -0.47 11.96
N ILE A 54 -1.34 -0.09 10.70
CA ILE A 54 -0.27 -0.47 9.75
C ILE A 54 1.01 0.26 10.14
N LEU A 55 0.88 1.54 10.45
CA LEU A 55 1.94 2.37 11.02
C LEU A 55 1.61 2.72 12.46
N SER A 56 2.62 3.17 13.18
CA SER A 56 2.52 3.90 14.44
C SER A 56 3.13 5.28 14.27
N SER A 57 2.67 6.23 15.07
CA SER A 57 3.14 7.60 15.03
C SER A 57 3.43 8.13 16.42
N THR A 58 4.41 8.99 16.53
CA THR A 58 4.75 9.70 17.75
C THR A 58 4.93 11.18 17.46
N LYS A 59 4.47 12.02 18.39
CA LYS A 59 4.60 13.48 18.32
C LYS A 59 5.94 13.95 18.89
N GLY A 60 6.30 15.18 18.57
CA GLY A 60 7.46 15.87 19.14
C GLY A 60 8.62 16.01 18.17
N PRO A 61 9.74 16.68 18.60
CA PRO A 61 10.89 16.97 17.74
C PRO A 61 11.62 15.72 17.25
N ASN A 62 11.55 14.61 18.00
CA ASN A 62 12.08 13.30 17.61
C ASN A 62 10.96 12.32 17.20
N GLY A 63 9.78 12.84 16.93
CA GLY A 63 8.64 12.05 16.50
C GLY A 63 8.67 11.70 15.00
N GLY A 64 7.70 10.97 14.59
CA GLY A 64 7.53 10.53 13.20
C GLY A 64 6.70 9.27 13.11
N PHE A 65 7.04 8.43 12.14
CA PHE A 65 6.33 7.20 11.84
C PHE A 65 7.25 5.98 11.92
N GLY A 66 6.68 4.87 12.34
CA GLY A 66 7.30 3.55 12.34
C GLY A 66 6.26 2.50 11.95
N LEU A 67 6.65 1.24 11.83
CA LEU A 67 5.68 0.16 11.63
C LEU A 67 4.82 -0.03 12.87
N GLY A 68 3.53 -0.23 12.68
CA GLY A 68 2.56 -0.44 13.78
C GLY A 68 2.44 -1.90 14.22
N ARG A 69 2.94 -2.83 13.40
CA ARG A 69 2.96 -4.27 13.66
C ARG A 69 4.12 -4.92 12.92
N ASN A 70 4.35 -6.21 13.22
CA ASN A 70 5.39 -6.99 12.55
C ASN A 70 5.17 -6.97 11.02
N PRO A 71 6.20 -6.64 10.20
CA PRO A 71 6.09 -6.58 8.75
C PRO A 71 5.68 -7.91 8.11
N ASP A 72 5.97 -9.06 8.71
CA ASP A 72 5.47 -10.38 8.27
C ASP A 72 3.95 -10.51 8.36
N LYS A 73 3.31 -9.66 9.14
CA LYS A 73 1.85 -9.63 9.35
C LYS A 73 1.15 -8.46 8.65
N ILE A 74 1.86 -7.74 7.81
CA ILE A 74 1.30 -6.68 6.96
C ILE A 74 1.38 -7.17 5.53
N ARG A 75 0.24 -7.44 4.91
CA ARG A 75 0.15 -7.86 3.51
C ARG A 75 -0.15 -6.66 2.62
N LEU A 76 0.21 -6.74 1.35
CA LEU A 76 -0.11 -5.69 0.38
C LEU A 76 -1.62 -5.41 0.33
N ILE A 77 -2.43 -6.47 0.39
CA ILE A 77 -3.89 -6.35 0.36
C ILE A 77 -4.43 -5.49 1.51
N ASP A 78 -3.81 -5.54 2.70
CA ASP A 78 -4.24 -4.77 3.87
C ASP A 78 -4.10 -3.26 3.61
N ILE A 79 -3.06 -2.83 2.90
CA ILE A 79 -2.85 -1.43 2.51
C ILE A 79 -3.83 -1.02 1.41
N VAL A 80 -4.03 -1.89 0.42
CA VAL A 80 -4.97 -1.65 -0.68
C VAL A 80 -6.40 -1.47 -0.16
N GLU A 81 -6.83 -2.34 0.73
CA GLU A 81 -8.17 -2.28 1.35
C GLU A 81 -8.39 -0.97 2.12
N ILE A 82 -7.38 -0.51 2.86
CA ILE A 82 -7.45 0.73 3.65
C ILE A 82 -7.52 1.97 2.75
N ILE A 83 -6.75 2.02 1.67
CA ILE A 83 -6.59 3.23 0.85
C ILE A 83 -7.60 3.28 -0.30
N ASP A 84 -7.73 2.21 -1.06
CA ASP A 84 -8.57 2.16 -2.27
C ASP A 84 -9.92 1.48 -2.02
N GLY A 85 -10.02 0.67 -0.97
CA GLY A 85 -11.16 -0.20 -0.73
C GLY A 85 -11.18 -1.41 -1.67
N MET A 86 -12.00 -2.40 -1.35
CA MET A 86 -12.12 -3.61 -2.15
C MET A 86 -13.08 -3.47 -3.33
N ASP A 87 -13.79 -2.35 -3.44
CA ASP A 87 -14.73 -2.11 -4.54
C ASP A 87 -14.05 -2.02 -5.90
N SER A 88 -12.78 -1.59 -5.94
CA SER A 88 -11.99 -1.59 -7.18
C SER A 88 -11.82 -2.98 -7.78
N TYR A 89 -11.89 -4.02 -6.94
CA TYR A 89 -11.84 -5.43 -7.38
C TYR A 89 -13.21 -5.99 -7.82
N LYS A 90 -14.29 -5.25 -7.59
CA LYS A 90 -15.64 -5.62 -8.01
C LYS A 90 -16.09 -4.88 -9.25
N LYS A 91 -15.52 -3.70 -9.51
CA LYS A 91 -15.91 -2.83 -10.63
C LYS A 91 -15.49 -3.39 -11.99
N CYS A 92 -16.32 -3.12 -12.99
CA CYS A 92 -16.00 -3.40 -14.38
C CYS A 92 -14.76 -2.59 -14.81
N ILE A 93 -13.86 -3.21 -15.58
CA ILE A 93 -12.67 -2.53 -16.12
C ILE A 93 -13.03 -1.31 -16.99
N ILE A 94 -14.22 -1.31 -17.60
CA ILE A 94 -14.75 -0.20 -18.40
C ILE A 94 -15.46 0.83 -17.52
N GLY A 95 -15.69 0.55 -16.23
CA GLY A 95 -16.14 1.53 -15.25
C GLY A 95 -17.63 1.85 -15.22
N VAL A 96 -18.48 1.10 -15.91
CA VAL A 96 -19.89 1.50 -16.10
C VAL A 96 -20.84 0.95 -15.03
N LYS A 97 -20.61 -0.25 -14.47
CA LYS A 97 -21.43 -0.90 -13.42
C LYS A 97 -20.63 -1.96 -12.66
N ASP A 98 -21.15 -2.39 -11.53
CA ASP A 98 -20.59 -3.55 -10.83
C ASP A 98 -20.70 -4.80 -11.69
N CYS A 99 -19.59 -5.50 -11.87
CA CYS A 99 -19.54 -6.69 -12.73
C CYS A 99 -20.41 -7.85 -12.23
N THR A 100 -20.83 -7.81 -10.98
CA THR A 100 -21.69 -8.83 -10.37
C THR A 100 -23.11 -8.84 -10.93
N GLU A 101 -23.58 -7.72 -11.48
CA GLU A 101 -24.93 -7.60 -12.06
C GLU A 101 -25.01 -8.08 -13.53
N LEU A 102 -23.86 -8.34 -14.15
CA LEU A 102 -23.76 -8.65 -15.59
C LEU A 102 -23.18 -10.05 -15.86
N GLU A 103 -23.29 -10.97 -14.92
CA GLU A 103 -22.60 -12.29 -14.94
C GLU A 103 -22.74 -13.10 -16.24
N ASN A 104 -23.70 -12.82 -17.09
CA ASN A 104 -23.94 -13.60 -18.29
C ASN A 104 -23.87 -12.85 -19.64
N GLN A 105 -23.44 -11.59 -19.66
CA GLN A 105 -23.58 -10.76 -20.86
C GLN A 105 -22.27 -10.12 -21.41
N CYS A 106 -21.14 -10.21 -20.67
CA CYS A 106 -19.92 -9.56 -21.09
C CYS A 106 -18.74 -10.54 -21.22
N THR A 107 -18.32 -10.79 -22.45
CA THR A 107 -17.15 -11.66 -22.74
C THR A 107 -15.87 -11.14 -22.09
N LEU A 108 -15.75 -9.81 -21.92
CA LEU A 108 -14.60 -9.19 -21.26
C LEU A 108 -14.61 -9.47 -19.74
N HIS A 109 -15.79 -9.52 -19.13
CA HIS A 109 -15.93 -9.86 -17.71
C HIS A 109 -15.29 -11.22 -17.39
N THR A 110 -15.64 -12.26 -18.15
CA THR A 110 -15.16 -13.62 -17.90
C THR A 110 -13.63 -13.70 -17.96
N ARG A 111 -13.03 -13.04 -18.94
CA ARG A 111 -11.57 -13.00 -19.09
C ARG A 111 -10.88 -12.16 -18.01
N TYR A 112 -11.46 -11.01 -17.69
CA TYR A 112 -10.88 -10.07 -16.72
C TYR A 112 -11.06 -10.52 -15.28
N ALA A 113 -12.18 -11.18 -14.95
CA ALA A 113 -12.45 -11.68 -13.60
C ALA A 113 -11.36 -12.64 -13.11
N HIS A 114 -10.92 -13.56 -13.99
CA HIS A 114 -9.84 -14.47 -13.66
C HIS A 114 -8.53 -13.74 -13.34
N LEU A 115 -8.12 -12.81 -14.21
CA LEU A 115 -6.89 -12.02 -14.00
C LEU A 115 -6.95 -11.17 -12.72
N ARG A 116 -8.12 -10.61 -12.44
CA ARG A 116 -8.36 -9.83 -11.21
C ARG A 116 -8.19 -10.68 -9.95
N GLU A 117 -8.70 -11.88 -9.94
CA GLU A 117 -8.51 -12.82 -8.82
C GLU A 117 -7.04 -13.24 -8.67
N GLU A 118 -6.31 -13.45 -9.76
CA GLU A 118 -4.87 -13.73 -9.70
C GLU A 118 -4.08 -12.56 -9.11
N ILE A 119 -4.36 -11.33 -9.53
CA ILE A 119 -3.73 -10.11 -8.95
C ILE A 119 -4.05 -10.00 -7.46
N LYS A 120 -5.32 -10.24 -7.07
CA LYS A 120 -5.73 -10.20 -5.68
C LYS A 120 -4.96 -11.22 -4.84
N LYS A 121 -4.80 -12.45 -5.31
CA LYS A 121 -4.01 -13.48 -4.65
C LYS A 121 -2.56 -13.05 -4.42
N ILE A 122 -1.92 -12.43 -5.40
CA ILE A 122 -0.55 -11.88 -5.24
C ILE A 122 -0.54 -10.90 -4.07
N PHE A 123 -1.48 -9.95 -4.00
CA PHE A 123 -1.54 -8.98 -2.91
C PHE A 123 -1.90 -9.58 -1.54
N GLU A 124 -2.60 -10.70 -1.52
CA GLU A 124 -2.89 -11.46 -0.30
C GLU A 124 -1.69 -12.27 0.20
N MET A 125 -0.81 -12.68 -0.67
CA MET A 125 0.37 -13.50 -0.35
C MET A 125 1.58 -12.65 0.02
N GLU A 126 1.83 -11.56 -0.70
CA GLU A 126 3.00 -10.70 -0.51
C GLU A 126 2.93 -9.92 0.81
N THR A 127 3.98 -10.03 1.61
CA THR A 127 4.15 -9.33 2.87
C THR A 127 5.09 -8.13 2.73
N ILE A 128 4.94 -7.17 3.64
CA ILE A 128 5.89 -6.03 3.70
C ILE A 128 7.29 -6.50 4.07
N ALA A 129 7.44 -7.58 4.85
CA ALA A 129 8.75 -8.14 5.19
C ALA A 129 9.51 -8.61 3.95
N GLU A 130 8.85 -9.31 3.04
CA GLU A 130 9.44 -9.79 1.78
C GLU A 130 9.88 -8.61 0.90
N LEU A 131 9.01 -7.63 0.70
CA LEU A 131 9.31 -6.43 -0.09
C LEU A 131 10.43 -5.58 0.52
N VAL A 132 10.50 -5.48 1.86
CA VAL A 132 11.59 -4.82 2.56
C VAL A 132 12.92 -5.56 2.36
N ALA A 133 12.90 -6.89 2.40
CA ALA A 133 14.09 -7.72 2.16
C ALA A 133 14.62 -7.53 0.73
N GLU A 134 13.75 -7.52 -0.27
CA GLU A 134 14.10 -7.26 -1.67
C GLU A 134 14.68 -5.85 -1.86
N PHE A 135 14.05 -4.84 -1.24
CA PHE A 135 14.53 -3.47 -1.28
C PHE A 135 15.94 -3.33 -0.67
N LYS A 136 16.20 -3.96 0.50
CA LYS A 136 17.51 -3.92 1.15
C LYS A 136 18.59 -4.67 0.38
N SER A 137 18.24 -5.67 -0.41
CA SER A 137 19.19 -6.41 -1.25
C SER A 137 19.69 -5.63 -2.47
N GLY A 138 19.16 -4.42 -2.71
CA GLY A 138 19.54 -3.55 -3.82
C GLY A 138 18.97 -3.98 -5.18
N ASN A 139 18.08 -4.98 -5.19
CA ASN A 139 17.51 -5.50 -6.42
C ASN A 139 16.36 -4.64 -6.98
N GLN A 140 15.90 -3.64 -6.23
CA GLN A 140 14.87 -2.72 -6.73
C GLN A 140 15.12 -1.30 -6.24
N GLU A 141 15.32 -0.38 -7.17
CA GLU A 141 14.96 1.00 -6.92
C GLU A 141 13.43 1.06 -6.82
N ILE A 142 12.89 1.62 -5.71
CA ILE A 142 11.48 1.97 -5.67
C ILE A 142 11.29 3.19 -6.57
N THR A 143 11.52 2.99 -7.86
CA THR A 143 11.25 3.97 -8.88
C THR A 143 9.77 3.87 -9.26
N ILE A 144 9.03 4.90 -9.04
CA ILE A 144 7.68 5.05 -9.58
C ILE A 144 7.70 6.04 -10.71
#